data_43a53253957db8b2b8b3a35251488f59
#
_entry.id   43a53253957db8b2b8b3a35251488f59
#
_cell.length_a   1.000
_cell.length_b   1.000
_cell.length_c   1.000
_cell.angle_alpha   90.00
_cell.angle_beta   90.00
_cell.angle_gamma   90.00
#
_symmetry.space_group_name_H-M   'P 1'
#
loop_
_entity.id
_entity.type
_entity.pdbx_description
1 polymer ?
#
loop_
_entity_poly.entity_id
_entity_poly.type
_entity_poly.pdbx_seq_one_letter_code
_entity_poly.pdbx_strand_id
1 'polypeptide(L)'
;NFYLLENRNGSFRDISGPSGLDGIRSLPIRGLSVADFDRDGDLDFAANVNGSSPLLFRNDGGNQNNWITIQASGTNSNRSGIGSKVEVKSGRLYQKAEIYAGSGFLSQSSPLLHFGLGKREQVDMVRIVWPGGVLQSEVDQPVKQTVHIQELDRKGTSCPILYAWDGDNYRFQTDFLGGSAYGSLLAPGIYSYPDTDEYIKLNREQLALKNGKVAITLNNQLEEVILFDQLELVAVDHPTNYEIYPDEKLLPGPPFQDFRLFTTSDLRLPVEATDGLGRNILPEIGRIDRTYPKLFQKLPFKGYADRHEIILDLGETSDRALLLLYAWIDYADSTSNLAASQAGHKLVPPYLQVQDKQNRWVTVIKRMGFPAGLPKWMTVNLSNRFLSD
;
A
#
# COMPACT_ATOMS: atom_id res chain seq x y z
N ASN A 1 7.75 -40.10 -19.78
CA ASN A 1 6.55 -40.24 -20.60
C ASN A 1 5.78 -38.91 -20.59
N PHE A 2 5.15 -38.58 -21.72
CA PHE A 2 4.31 -37.40 -21.86
C PHE A 2 2.85 -37.78 -21.79
N TYR A 3 2.05 -37.00 -21.03
CA TYR A 3 0.60 -37.15 -20.91
C TYR A 3 -0.07 -35.80 -20.96
N LEU A 4 -1.15 -35.69 -21.74
CA LEU A 4 -2.09 -34.58 -21.69
C LEU A 4 -3.36 -35.05 -20.95
N LEU A 5 -3.62 -34.45 -19.82
CA LEU A 5 -4.72 -34.85 -18.94
C LEU A 5 -5.81 -33.78 -18.91
N GLU A 6 -7.03 -34.15 -19.24
CA GLU A 6 -8.20 -33.31 -19.10
C GLU A 6 -8.76 -33.45 -17.69
N ASN A 7 -8.96 -32.33 -17.00
CA ASN A 7 -9.65 -32.34 -15.72
C ASN A 7 -11.18 -32.25 -15.92
N ARG A 8 -11.88 -33.27 -15.46
CA ARG A 8 -13.35 -33.34 -15.43
C ARG A 8 -13.85 -33.37 -14.00
N ASN A 9 -14.11 -32.19 -13.43
CA ASN A 9 -14.64 -32.06 -12.06
C ASN A 9 -13.79 -32.80 -11.00
N GLY A 10 -12.47 -32.69 -11.08
CA GLY A 10 -11.56 -33.35 -10.15
C GLY A 10 -11.06 -34.74 -10.57
N SER A 11 -11.66 -35.36 -11.61
CA SER A 11 -11.16 -36.59 -12.22
C SER A 11 -10.34 -36.26 -13.47
N PHE A 12 -9.20 -36.92 -13.63
CA PHE A 12 -8.32 -36.71 -14.78
C PHE A 12 -8.47 -37.81 -15.81
N ARG A 13 -8.67 -37.43 -17.07
CA ARG A 13 -8.72 -38.32 -18.20
C ARG A 13 -7.54 -38.07 -19.14
N ASP A 14 -6.82 -39.11 -19.54
CA ASP A 14 -5.80 -39.05 -20.56
C ASP A 14 -6.43 -38.81 -21.94
N ILE A 15 -6.08 -37.69 -22.55
CA ILE A 15 -6.54 -37.29 -23.89
C ILE A 15 -5.36 -37.18 -24.88
N SER A 16 -4.17 -37.67 -24.55
CA SER A 16 -2.98 -37.57 -25.39
C SER A 16 -3.22 -38.21 -26.78
N GLY A 17 -3.85 -39.38 -26.83
CA GLY A 17 -4.16 -40.06 -28.10
C GLY A 17 -5.10 -39.25 -29.00
N PRO A 18 -6.30 -38.88 -28.49
CA PRO A 18 -7.22 -38.02 -29.25
C PRO A 18 -6.64 -36.67 -29.69
N SER A 19 -5.65 -36.16 -28.96
CA SER A 19 -4.95 -34.91 -29.28
C SER A 19 -3.75 -35.10 -30.23
N GLY A 20 -3.53 -36.28 -30.79
CA GLY A 20 -2.44 -36.54 -31.73
C GLY A 20 -1.04 -36.65 -31.12
N LEU A 21 -0.94 -36.81 -29.78
CA LEU A 21 0.31 -36.78 -29.05
C LEU A 21 0.91 -38.16 -28.71
N ASP A 22 0.32 -39.24 -29.25
CA ASP A 22 0.81 -40.61 -28.98
C ASP A 22 2.26 -40.81 -29.41
N GLY A 23 2.66 -40.19 -30.51
CA GLY A 23 4.02 -40.32 -31.04
C GLY A 23 5.14 -39.75 -30.15
N ILE A 24 4.80 -38.91 -29.18
CA ILE A 24 5.79 -38.29 -28.26
C ILE A 24 5.79 -38.91 -26.87
N ARG A 25 4.89 -39.84 -26.56
CA ARG A 25 4.74 -40.44 -25.22
C ARG A 25 6.03 -41.07 -24.68
N SER A 26 6.79 -41.71 -25.52
CA SER A 26 8.03 -42.44 -25.17
C SER A 26 9.27 -41.56 -25.22
N LEU A 27 9.19 -40.33 -25.69
CA LEU A 27 10.36 -39.46 -25.81
C LEU A 27 10.88 -39.04 -24.44
N PRO A 28 12.21 -38.89 -24.28
CA PRO A 28 12.84 -38.47 -23.04
C PRO A 28 12.68 -36.96 -22.81
N ILE A 29 11.45 -36.47 -22.69
CA ILE A 29 11.14 -35.07 -22.43
C ILE A 29 11.60 -34.69 -20.99
N ARG A 30 12.33 -33.59 -20.89
CA ARG A 30 12.85 -33.07 -19.62
C ARG A 30 12.25 -31.72 -19.20
N GLY A 31 11.94 -30.89 -20.16
CA GLY A 31 11.33 -29.58 -19.89
C GLY A 31 10.08 -29.38 -20.73
N LEU A 32 9.09 -28.70 -20.16
CA LEU A 32 7.86 -28.32 -20.82
C LEU A 32 7.57 -26.85 -20.53
N SER A 33 7.32 -26.06 -21.56
CA SER A 33 6.91 -24.66 -21.44
C SER A 33 5.60 -24.44 -22.14
N VAL A 34 4.72 -23.65 -21.53
CA VAL A 34 3.39 -23.33 -22.06
C VAL A 34 3.30 -21.81 -22.29
N ALA A 35 2.83 -21.41 -23.45
CA ALA A 35 2.58 -20.03 -23.82
C ALA A 35 1.64 -19.99 -25.05
N ASP A 36 0.91 -18.91 -25.20
CA ASP A 36 0.27 -18.51 -26.44
C ASP A 36 1.35 -17.84 -27.32
N PHE A 37 2.05 -18.61 -28.16
CA PHE A 37 3.22 -18.08 -28.90
C PHE A 37 2.85 -17.37 -30.20
N ASP A 38 1.74 -17.73 -30.83
CA ASP A 38 1.25 -17.09 -32.07
C ASP A 38 0.17 -16.02 -31.81
N ARG A 39 -0.22 -15.85 -30.54
CA ARG A 39 -1.15 -14.83 -30.05
C ARG A 39 -2.57 -14.97 -30.61
N ASP A 40 -2.99 -16.19 -30.85
CA ASP A 40 -4.34 -16.49 -31.32
C ASP A 40 -5.35 -16.68 -30.19
N GLY A 41 -4.88 -16.72 -28.92
CA GLY A 41 -5.70 -16.76 -27.71
C GLY A 41 -5.89 -18.14 -27.15
N ASP A 42 -5.16 -19.13 -27.58
CA ASP A 42 -5.08 -20.42 -26.92
C ASP A 42 -3.63 -20.74 -26.49
N LEU A 43 -3.47 -21.76 -25.68
CA LEU A 43 -2.17 -22.11 -25.13
C LEU A 43 -1.53 -23.23 -25.93
N ASP A 44 -0.30 -22.97 -26.36
CA ASP A 44 0.62 -23.87 -27.03
C ASP A 44 1.64 -24.44 -26.04
N PHE A 45 2.45 -25.37 -26.50
CA PHE A 45 3.56 -25.82 -25.68
C PHE A 45 4.80 -26.21 -26.47
N ALA A 46 5.95 -26.00 -25.82
CA ALA A 46 7.23 -26.46 -26.28
C ALA A 46 7.78 -27.54 -25.35
N ALA A 47 8.34 -28.59 -25.89
CA ALA A 47 8.94 -29.71 -25.18
C ALA A 47 10.41 -29.86 -25.50
N ASN A 48 11.29 -29.88 -24.50
CA ASN A 48 12.69 -30.14 -24.66
C ASN A 48 12.97 -31.65 -24.53
N VAL A 49 13.45 -32.26 -25.63
CA VAL A 49 13.74 -33.69 -25.71
C VAL A 49 15.24 -33.91 -25.50
N ASN A 50 15.60 -34.74 -24.52
CA ASN A 50 16.98 -35.04 -24.23
C ASN A 50 17.64 -35.80 -25.40
N GLY A 51 18.74 -35.26 -25.92
CA GLY A 51 19.47 -35.88 -27.03
C GLY A 51 18.81 -35.71 -28.41
N SER A 52 17.80 -34.81 -28.53
CA SER A 52 17.13 -34.52 -29.81
C SER A 52 16.71 -33.03 -29.88
N SER A 53 16.19 -32.61 -31.02
CA SER A 53 15.67 -31.26 -31.20
C SER A 53 14.45 -31.03 -30.34
N PRO A 54 14.24 -29.79 -29.87
CA PRO A 54 12.99 -29.42 -29.14
C PRO A 54 11.79 -29.54 -30.10
N LEU A 55 10.64 -29.82 -29.49
CA LEU A 55 9.35 -29.91 -30.18
C LEU A 55 8.50 -28.71 -29.86
N LEU A 56 7.82 -28.15 -30.83
CA LEU A 56 6.83 -27.08 -30.64
C LEU A 56 5.48 -27.62 -31.14
N PHE A 57 4.47 -27.47 -30.31
CA PHE A 57 3.10 -27.87 -30.58
C PHE A 57 2.19 -26.65 -30.54
N ARG A 58 1.54 -26.38 -31.65
CA ARG A 58 0.53 -25.37 -31.78
C ARG A 58 -0.85 -25.98 -31.52
N ASN A 59 -1.63 -25.31 -30.74
CA ASN A 59 -3.03 -25.62 -30.55
C ASN A 59 -3.85 -24.82 -31.56
N ASP A 60 -4.73 -25.44 -32.29
CA ASP A 60 -5.52 -24.78 -33.35
C ASP A 60 -7.01 -24.72 -32.99
N GLY A 61 -7.39 -24.73 -31.72
CA GLY A 61 -8.82 -24.79 -31.42
C GLY A 61 -9.23 -24.44 -30.00
N GLY A 62 -8.31 -24.14 -29.11
CA GLY A 62 -8.60 -23.76 -27.74
C GLY A 62 -9.33 -22.41 -27.63
N ASN A 63 -9.08 -21.50 -28.58
CA ASN A 63 -9.62 -20.13 -28.64
C ASN A 63 -11.09 -20.04 -29.09
N GLN A 64 -11.77 -21.16 -29.39
CA GLN A 64 -13.22 -21.17 -29.64
C GLN A 64 -14.04 -20.76 -28.41
N ASN A 65 -13.53 -20.99 -27.22
CA ASN A 65 -14.10 -20.50 -25.98
C ASN A 65 -13.56 -19.10 -25.66
N ASN A 66 -14.24 -18.39 -24.74
CA ASN A 66 -13.75 -17.12 -24.24
C ASN A 66 -12.63 -17.32 -23.23
N TRP A 67 -11.72 -16.39 -23.20
CA TRP A 67 -10.54 -16.39 -22.37
C TRP A 67 -10.14 -14.96 -21.97
N ILE A 68 -9.26 -14.82 -21.01
CA ILE A 68 -8.57 -13.58 -20.67
C ILE A 68 -7.14 -13.93 -20.29
N THR A 69 -6.19 -13.15 -20.77
CA THR A 69 -4.79 -13.25 -20.36
C THR A 69 -4.40 -12.02 -19.55
N ILE A 70 -3.77 -12.21 -18.42
CA ILE A 70 -3.34 -11.12 -17.54
C ILE A 70 -1.84 -10.98 -17.61
N GLN A 71 -1.39 -9.78 -17.97
CA GLN A 71 -0.01 -9.35 -17.88
C GLN A 71 0.12 -8.33 -16.76
N ALA A 72 0.74 -8.73 -15.65
CA ALA A 72 1.02 -7.85 -14.54
C ALA A 72 2.40 -7.20 -14.65
N SER A 73 2.48 -5.91 -14.33
CA SER A 73 3.77 -5.21 -14.23
C SER A 73 3.85 -4.41 -12.94
N GLY A 74 4.86 -4.72 -12.11
CA GLY A 74 5.09 -4.04 -10.83
C GLY A 74 5.68 -2.64 -11.01
N THR A 75 5.30 -1.75 -10.11
CA THR A 75 5.85 -0.39 -9.94
C THR A 75 6.68 -0.34 -8.66
N ASN A 76 6.09 -0.73 -7.54
CA ASN A 76 6.76 -0.90 -6.25
C ASN A 76 7.23 -2.36 -6.05
N SER A 77 6.50 -3.31 -6.63
CA SER A 77 6.90 -4.71 -6.73
C SER A 77 7.89 -4.92 -7.89
N ASN A 78 8.38 -6.15 -8.07
CA ASN A 78 9.25 -6.45 -9.20
C ASN A 78 8.52 -6.25 -10.54
N ARG A 79 9.25 -5.78 -11.54
CA ARG A 79 8.71 -5.38 -12.85
C ARG A 79 7.86 -6.46 -13.55
N SER A 80 8.18 -7.72 -13.34
CA SER A 80 7.48 -8.84 -13.97
C SER A 80 6.29 -9.36 -13.14
N GLY A 81 5.99 -8.73 -12.01
CA GLY A 81 4.89 -9.13 -11.12
C GLY A 81 5.08 -10.50 -10.46
N ILE A 82 6.30 -11.06 -10.47
CA ILE A 82 6.57 -12.39 -9.87
C ILE A 82 6.21 -12.41 -8.40
N GLY A 83 5.46 -13.43 -7.97
CA GLY A 83 4.92 -13.57 -6.62
C GLY A 83 3.52 -12.93 -6.46
N SER A 84 3.02 -12.25 -7.49
CA SER A 84 1.64 -11.75 -7.48
C SER A 84 0.65 -12.91 -7.64
N LYS A 85 -0.43 -12.85 -6.88
CA LYS A 85 -1.56 -13.78 -6.98
C LYS A 85 -2.68 -13.10 -7.74
N VAL A 86 -3.17 -13.73 -8.79
CA VAL A 86 -4.22 -13.19 -9.65
C VAL A 86 -5.46 -14.05 -9.51
N GLU A 87 -6.58 -13.41 -9.24
CA GLU A 87 -7.90 -14.01 -9.12
C GLU A 87 -8.80 -13.46 -10.22
N VAL A 88 -9.52 -14.35 -10.90
CA VAL A 88 -10.46 -13.98 -11.95
C VAL A 88 -11.84 -14.52 -11.58
N LYS A 89 -12.84 -13.63 -11.59
CA LYS A 89 -14.23 -13.97 -11.33
C LYS A 89 -15.09 -13.63 -12.54
N SER A 90 -15.97 -14.56 -12.94
CA SER A 90 -16.96 -14.37 -13.99
C SER A 90 -18.22 -15.17 -13.65
N GLY A 91 -19.26 -14.49 -13.15
CA GLY A 91 -20.43 -15.12 -12.57
C GLY A 91 -20.08 -16.04 -11.40
N ARG A 92 -20.34 -17.34 -11.55
CA ARG A 92 -19.97 -18.36 -10.55
C ARG A 92 -18.57 -18.95 -10.76
N LEU A 93 -17.92 -18.65 -11.88
CA LEU A 93 -16.57 -19.11 -12.12
C LEU A 93 -15.61 -18.25 -11.29
N TYR A 94 -14.76 -18.93 -10.54
CA TYR A 94 -13.67 -18.32 -9.80
C TYR A 94 -12.40 -19.13 -10.05
N GLN A 95 -11.35 -18.45 -10.48
CA GLN A 95 -10.05 -19.05 -10.76
C GLN A 95 -8.95 -18.21 -10.08
N LYS A 96 -7.87 -18.88 -9.70
CA LYS A 96 -6.72 -18.26 -9.07
C LYS A 96 -5.44 -18.86 -9.62
N ALA A 97 -4.46 -17.99 -9.90
CA ALA A 97 -3.12 -18.38 -10.31
C ALA A 97 -2.08 -17.43 -9.67
N GLU A 98 -0.83 -17.85 -9.67
CA GLU A 98 0.29 -17.06 -9.17
C GLU A 98 1.36 -16.95 -10.26
N ILE A 99 1.99 -15.79 -10.34
CA ILE A 99 3.10 -15.55 -11.30
C ILE A 99 4.39 -16.06 -10.68
N TYR A 100 4.98 -17.08 -11.30
CA TYR A 100 6.22 -17.69 -10.85
C TYR A 100 7.40 -17.36 -11.78
N ALA A 101 8.60 -17.24 -11.20
CA ALA A 101 9.83 -17.10 -11.94
C ALA A 101 10.29 -18.41 -12.59
N GLY A 102 9.82 -19.54 -12.11
CA GLY A 102 10.09 -20.86 -12.65
C GLY A 102 8.88 -21.76 -12.47
N SER A 103 8.48 -22.44 -13.54
CA SER A 103 7.34 -23.34 -13.54
C SER A 103 7.71 -24.64 -14.27
N GLY A 104 7.60 -25.75 -13.58
CA GLY A 104 7.97 -27.04 -14.13
C GLY A 104 9.42 -27.45 -13.85
N PHE A 105 9.78 -28.66 -14.32
CA PHE A 105 11.11 -29.23 -14.13
C PHE A 105 12.03 -28.80 -15.26
N LEU A 106 13.11 -28.10 -14.96
CA LEU A 106 14.09 -27.55 -15.92
C LEU A 106 13.45 -26.74 -17.04
N SER A 107 12.39 -26.01 -16.72
CA SER A 107 11.63 -25.22 -17.69
C SER A 107 10.90 -24.05 -17.02
N GLN A 108 10.50 -23.10 -17.84
CA GLN A 108 9.70 -21.95 -17.44
C GLN A 108 8.64 -21.69 -18.50
N SER A 109 7.38 -21.59 -18.08
CA SER A 109 6.27 -21.14 -18.93
C SER A 109 6.21 -19.61 -18.98
N SER A 110 5.35 -19.08 -19.85
CA SER A 110 5.06 -17.66 -19.91
C SER A 110 4.64 -17.11 -18.54
N PRO A 111 5.10 -15.92 -18.12
CA PRO A 111 4.61 -15.26 -16.93
C PRO A 111 3.20 -14.66 -17.13
N LEU A 112 2.69 -14.67 -18.35
CA LEU A 112 1.32 -14.27 -18.65
C LEU A 112 0.35 -15.33 -18.11
N LEU A 113 -0.60 -14.91 -17.30
CA LEU A 113 -1.59 -15.83 -16.73
C LEU A 113 -2.82 -15.90 -17.63
N HIS A 114 -3.05 -17.06 -18.20
CA HIS A 114 -4.17 -17.33 -19.09
C HIS A 114 -5.32 -18.02 -18.32
N PHE A 115 -6.53 -17.49 -18.46
CA PHE A 115 -7.75 -18.00 -17.80
C PHE A 115 -8.82 -18.31 -18.85
N GLY A 116 -9.18 -19.57 -18.99
CA GLY A 116 -10.30 -19.99 -19.83
C GLY A 116 -11.64 -19.66 -19.16
N LEU A 117 -12.57 -19.07 -19.90
CA LEU A 117 -13.85 -18.58 -19.39
C LEU A 117 -15.06 -19.37 -19.91
N GLY A 118 -14.83 -20.33 -20.83
CA GLY A 118 -15.90 -21.08 -21.51
C GLY A 118 -16.76 -20.13 -22.36
N LYS A 119 -18.06 -20.10 -22.15
CA LYS A 119 -19.01 -19.25 -22.89
C LYS A 119 -19.31 -17.90 -22.22
N ARG A 120 -18.61 -17.53 -21.17
CA ARG A 120 -18.85 -16.26 -20.45
C ARG A 120 -18.31 -15.10 -21.27
N GLU A 121 -19.13 -14.06 -21.39
CA GLU A 121 -18.87 -12.91 -22.27
C GLU A 121 -18.18 -11.72 -21.57
N GLN A 122 -18.03 -11.80 -20.25
CA GLN A 122 -17.43 -10.74 -19.43
C GLN A 122 -16.72 -11.34 -18.22
N VAL A 123 -15.68 -10.66 -17.78
CA VAL A 123 -15.03 -10.88 -16.48
C VAL A 123 -15.51 -9.81 -15.52
N ASP A 124 -16.19 -10.22 -14.45
CA ASP A 124 -16.71 -9.29 -13.45
C ASP A 124 -15.58 -8.60 -12.68
N MET A 125 -14.51 -9.36 -12.40
CA MET A 125 -13.38 -8.84 -11.61
C MET A 125 -12.08 -9.62 -11.91
N VAL A 126 -11.00 -8.88 -12.06
CA VAL A 126 -9.63 -9.36 -11.95
C VAL A 126 -9.03 -8.73 -10.71
N ARG A 127 -8.68 -9.53 -9.71
CA ARG A 127 -8.00 -9.07 -8.50
C ARG A 127 -6.56 -9.53 -8.49
N ILE A 128 -5.65 -8.62 -8.20
CA ILE A 128 -4.22 -8.91 -8.01
C ILE A 128 -3.85 -8.62 -6.56
N VAL A 129 -3.22 -9.60 -5.91
CA VAL A 129 -2.50 -9.40 -4.67
C VAL A 129 -1.03 -9.29 -5.03
N TRP A 130 -0.50 -8.09 -4.99
CA TRP A 130 0.90 -7.81 -5.28
C TRP A 130 1.83 -8.37 -4.20
N PRO A 131 3.12 -8.63 -4.50
CA PRO A 131 4.07 -9.16 -3.50
C PRO A 131 4.19 -8.34 -2.23
N GLY A 132 3.94 -7.02 -2.32
CA GLY A 132 3.88 -6.11 -1.17
C GLY A 132 2.62 -6.24 -0.32
N GLY A 133 1.69 -7.16 -0.66
CA GLY A 133 0.42 -7.33 0.04
C GLY A 133 -0.69 -6.38 -0.42
N VAL A 134 -0.40 -5.45 -1.32
CA VAL A 134 -1.39 -4.52 -1.86
C VAL A 134 -2.38 -5.25 -2.74
N LEU A 135 -3.66 -5.00 -2.52
CA LEU A 135 -4.75 -5.48 -3.36
C LEU A 135 -5.06 -4.44 -4.46
N GLN A 136 -5.28 -4.92 -5.67
CA GLN A 136 -5.74 -4.12 -6.80
C GLN A 136 -6.80 -4.90 -7.56
N SER A 137 -7.91 -4.26 -7.90
CA SER A 137 -9.01 -4.89 -8.64
C SER A 137 -9.37 -4.07 -9.86
N GLU A 138 -9.50 -4.78 -10.98
CA GLU A 138 -10.05 -4.26 -12.22
C GLU A 138 -11.40 -4.93 -12.46
N VAL A 139 -12.44 -4.15 -12.68
CA VAL A 139 -13.80 -4.64 -12.88
C VAL A 139 -14.20 -4.58 -14.36
N ASP A 140 -15.23 -5.34 -14.72
CA ASP A 140 -15.88 -5.31 -16.03
C ASP A 140 -14.90 -5.46 -17.21
N GLN A 141 -13.97 -6.41 -17.09
CA GLN A 141 -12.98 -6.63 -18.13
C GLN A 141 -13.57 -7.43 -19.31
N PRO A 142 -13.34 -7.00 -20.56
CA PRO A 142 -13.77 -7.76 -21.73
C PRO A 142 -12.98 -9.05 -21.88
N VAL A 143 -13.59 -10.01 -22.59
CA VAL A 143 -12.98 -11.30 -22.88
C VAL A 143 -12.21 -11.28 -24.22
N LYS A 144 -11.50 -12.37 -24.52
CA LYS A 144 -10.68 -12.57 -25.75
C LYS A 144 -9.61 -11.50 -25.95
N GLN A 145 -8.95 -11.12 -24.85
CA GLN A 145 -7.85 -10.16 -24.90
C GLN A 145 -6.82 -10.39 -23.80
N THR A 146 -5.64 -9.81 -24.02
CA THR A 146 -4.62 -9.65 -22.99
C THR A 146 -4.82 -8.30 -22.32
N VAL A 147 -5.04 -8.32 -21.01
CA VAL A 147 -5.16 -7.13 -20.17
C VAL A 147 -3.84 -6.86 -19.48
N HIS A 148 -3.29 -5.66 -19.70
CA HIS A 148 -2.09 -5.18 -19.03
C HIS A 148 -2.50 -4.43 -17.76
N ILE A 149 -2.09 -4.97 -16.62
CA ILE A 149 -2.37 -4.36 -15.32
C ILE A 149 -1.03 -3.92 -14.71
N GLN A 150 -0.89 -2.61 -14.58
CA GLN A 150 0.24 -2.02 -13.90
C GLN A 150 -0.10 -1.82 -12.43
N GLU A 151 0.83 -2.18 -11.55
CA GLU A 151 0.70 -1.95 -10.11
C GLU A 151 0.46 -0.46 -9.83
N LEU A 152 -0.60 -0.17 -9.10
CA LEU A 152 -0.90 1.19 -8.68
C LEU A 152 0.11 1.64 -7.63
N ASP A 153 0.75 2.79 -7.89
CA ASP A 153 1.60 3.44 -6.90
C ASP A 153 0.72 4.11 -5.83
N ARG A 154 0.49 3.39 -4.75
CA ARG A 154 -0.34 3.86 -3.64
C ARG A 154 0.38 4.74 -2.65
N LYS A 155 1.62 5.11 -2.94
CA LYS A 155 2.42 5.92 -2.02
C LYS A 155 2.52 5.35 -0.60
N GLY A 156 2.35 4.03 -0.45
CA GLY A 156 2.36 3.35 0.85
C GLY A 156 1.05 3.43 1.64
N THR A 157 -0.06 3.80 0.99
CA THR A 157 -1.38 3.88 1.64
C THR A 157 -2.42 3.00 0.94
N SER A 158 -3.39 2.51 1.70
CA SER A 158 -4.62 1.89 1.20
C SER A 158 -5.81 2.86 1.18
N CYS A 159 -5.66 4.02 1.83
CA CYS A 159 -6.71 4.99 1.98
C CYS A 159 -7.04 5.72 0.67
N PRO A 160 -8.21 6.33 0.55
CA PRO A 160 -8.54 7.22 -0.56
C PRO A 160 -7.51 8.33 -0.74
N ILE A 161 -7.37 8.82 -1.95
CA ILE A 161 -6.33 9.77 -2.34
C ILE A 161 -6.93 11.09 -2.77
N LEU A 162 -6.32 12.17 -2.30
CA LEU A 162 -6.60 13.53 -2.73
C LEU A 162 -5.60 13.96 -3.80
N TYR A 163 -6.14 14.45 -4.92
CA TYR A 163 -5.39 15.12 -5.97
C TYR A 163 -5.85 16.57 -6.08
N ALA A 164 -4.93 17.47 -6.37
CA ALA A 164 -5.21 18.87 -6.67
C ALA A 164 -4.68 19.25 -8.05
N TRP A 165 -5.37 20.17 -8.73
CA TRP A 165 -4.98 20.68 -10.04
C TRP A 165 -3.86 21.69 -9.90
N ASP A 166 -2.73 21.46 -10.59
CA ASP A 166 -1.53 22.31 -10.54
C ASP A 166 -1.43 23.34 -11.68
N GLY A 167 -2.38 23.30 -12.60
CA GLY A 167 -2.39 24.10 -13.83
C GLY A 167 -2.38 23.25 -15.09
N ASP A 168 -1.70 22.10 -15.03
CA ASP A 168 -1.57 21.18 -16.17
C ASP A 168 -2.22 19.82 -15.88
N ASN A 169 -2.05 19.30 -14.66
CA ASN A 169 -2.49 17.96 -14.28
C ASN A 169 -3.01 17.93 -12.84
N TYR A 170 -3.76 16.87 -12.53
CA TYR A 170 -4.08 16.52 -11.15
C TYR A 170 -2.84 15.88 -10.51
N ARG A 171 -2.30 16.52 -9.47
CA ARG A 171 -1.16 16.04 -8.71
C ARG A 171 -1.59 15.43 -7.40
N PHE A 172 -0.97 14.30 -7.07
CA PHE A 172 -1.12 13.66 -5.78
C PHE A 172 -0.74 14.60 -4.64
N GLN A 173 -1.59 14.73 -3.64
CA GLN A 173 -1.34 15.52 -2.44
C GLN A 173 -1.06 14.61 -1.25
N THR A 174 -2.06 13.87 -0.82
CA THR A 174 -1.99 12.94 0.31
C THR A 174 -3.16 11.95 0.22
N ASP A 175 -3.21 11.01 1.13
CA ASP A 175 -4.41 10.23 1.41
C ASP A 175 -5.31 10.93 2.43
N PHE A 176 -6.50 10.40 2.61
CA PHE A 176 -7.45 10.89 3.60
C PHE A 176 -8.33 9.73 4.11
N LEU A 177 -9.10 9.99 5.17
CA LEU A 177 -9.92 8.99 5.85
C LEU A 177 -9.13 7.76 6.33
N GLY A 178 -7.91 7.99 6.81
CA GLY A 178 -7.08 6.95 7.39
C GLY A 178 -7.60 6.41 8.72
N GLY A 179 -8.41 7.19 9.44
CA GLY A 179 -9.20 6.75 10.58
C GLY A 179 -10.59 6.32 10.13
N SER A 180 -10.96 5.07 10.36
CA SER A 180 -12.30 4.59 9.98
C SER A 180 -13.38 5.26 10.83
N ALA A 181 -14.48 5.69 10.20
CA ALA A 181 -15.67 6.17 10.89
C ALA A 181 -16.28 5.13 11.85
N TYR A 182 -16.00 3.87 11.64
CA TYR A 182 -16.45 2.75 12.49
C TYR A 182 -15.38 2.25 13.47
N GLY A 183 -14.20 2.86 13.46
CA GLY A 183 -13.04 2.36 14.17
C GLY A 183 -12.35 1.22 13.42
N SER A 184 -11.02 1.17 13.46
CA SER A 184 -10.21 0.09 12.92
C SER A 184 -9.94 -0.98 13.97
N LEU A 185 -9.85 -2.23 13.55
CA LEU A 185 -9.49 -3.33 14.45
C LEU A 185 -8.00 -3.23 14.80
N LEU A 186 -7.70 -2.89 16.05
CA LEU A 186 -6.34 -2.79 16.57
C LEU A 186 -5.83 -4.15 17.07
N ALA A 187 -6.73 -4.98 17.58
CA ALA A 187 -6.45 -6.32 18.10
C ALA A 187 -7.77 -7.09 18.20
N PRO A 188 -7.76 -8.43 18.39
CA PRO A 188 -8.98 -9.19 18.58
C PRO A 188 -9.89 -8.58 19.65
N GLY A 189 -11.06 -8.07 19.23
CA GLY A 189 -12.04 -7.43 20.11
C GLY A 189 -11.68 -6.03 20.58
N ILE A 190 -10.59 -5.44 20.09
CA ILE A 190 -10.18 -4.07 20.42
C ILE A 190 -10.21 -3.23 19.15
N TYR A 191 -11.08 -2.23 19.15
CA TYR A 191 -11.23 -1.28 18.06
C TYR A 191 -10.62 0.08 18.43
N SER A 192 -10.08 0.79 17.45
CA SER A 192 -9.80 2.22 17.60
C SER A 192 -11.11 2.98 17.80
N TYR A 193 -11.03 4.13 18.42
CA TYR A 193 -12.18 5.03 18.41
C TYR A 193 -12.41 5.54 16.98
N PRO A 194 -13.67 5.66 16.54
CA PRO A 194 -13.97 6.23 15.24
C PRO A 194 -13.47 7.67 15.17
N ASP A 195 -12.86 8.02 14.07
CA ASP A 195 -12.52 9.39 13.71
C ASP A 195 -13.40 9.80 12.54
N THR A 196 -14.25 10.79 12.77
CA THR A 196 -15.24 11.24 11.80
C THR A 196 -14.81 12.47 11.03
N ASP A 197 -13.78 13.16 11.49
CA ASP A 197 -13.32 14.43 10.94
C ASP A 197 -11.85 14.34 10.53
N GLU A 198 -11.53 14.78 9.32
CA GLU A 198 -10.15 14.84 8.85
C GLU A 198 -9.89 16.15 8.09
N TYR A 199 -8.78 16.79 8.38
CA TYR A 199 -8.40 18.08 7.84
C TYR A 199 -7.07 18.00 7.09
N ILE A 200 -7.07 18.41 5.83
CA ILE A 200 -5.89 18.39 4.98
C ILE A 200 -5.49 19.82 4.64
N LYS A 201 -4.26 20.18 4.99
CA LYS A 201 -3.68 21.45 4.55
C LYS A 201 -3.24 21.35 3.10
N LEU A 202 -3.73 22.25 2.27
CA LEU A 202 -3.24 22.51 0.91
C LEU A 202 -2.65 23.92 0.88
N ASN A 203 -1.44 24.04 0.38
CA ASN A 203 -0.81 25.34 0.17
C ASN A 203 -1.22 25.95 -1.17
N ARG A 204 -1.12 27.25 -1.30
CA ARG A 204 -1.50 27.98 -2.52
C ARG A 204 -0.76 27.44 -3.75
N GLU A 205 0.49 27.06 -3.62
CA GLU A 205 1.32 26.54 -4.72
C GLU A 205 0.86 25.18 -5.23
N GLN A 206 0.06 24.46 -4.43
CA GLN A 206 -0.50 23.16 -4.79
C GLN A 206 -1.83 23.27 -5.54
N LEU A 207 -2.39 24.49 -5.65
CA LEU A 207 -3.70 24.76 -6.18
C LEU A 207 -3.62 25.76 -7.32
N ALA A 208 -4.03 25.36 -8.51
CA ALA A 208 -4.26 26.27 -9.62
C ALA A 208 -5.74 26.31 -9.98
N LEU A 209 -6.16 27.38 -10.65
CA LEU A 209 -7.54 27.50 -11.12
C LEU A 209 -7.71 26.71 -12.43
N LYS A 210 -8.73 25.86 -12.45
CA LYS A 210 -9.22 25.19 -13.66
C LYS A 210 -10.55 25.85 -14.05
N ASN A 211 -10.56 26.55 -15.18
CA ASN A 211 -11.73 27.31 -15.62
C ASN A 211 -12.24 28.31 -14.56
N GLY A 212 -11.32 29.01 -13.90
CA GLY A 212 -11.65 29.99 -12.87
C GLY A 212 -12.07 29.42 -11.51
N LYS A 213 -11.99 28.12 -11.31
CA LYS A 213 -12.36 27.43 -10.05
C LYS A 213 -11.22 26.58 -9.52
N VAL A 214 -11.12 26.47 -8.21
CA VAL A 214 -10.26 25.46 -7.58
C VAL A 214 -10.80 24.07 -7.91
N ALA A 215 -9.93 23.18 -8.36
CA ALA A 215 -10.32 21.82 -8.72
C ALA A 215 -9.49 20.79 -7.93
N ILE A 216 -10.20 19.95 -7.20
CA ILE A 216 -9.65 18.79 -6.49
C ILE A 216 -10.37 17.53 -6.97
N THR A 217 -9.74 16.40 -6.84
CA THR A 217 -10.32 15.08 -7.12
C THR A 217 -10.01 14.16 -5.97
N LEU A 218 -11.03 13.48 -5.50
CA LEU A 218 -10.94 12.40 -4.53
C LEU A 218 -11.06 11.08 -5.27
N ASN A 219 -10.12 10.19 -5.08
CA ASN A 219 -10.07 8.92 -5.79
C ASN A 219 -9.91 7.76 -4.79
N ASN A 220 -10.85 6.83 -4.87
CA ASN A 220 -10.76 5.55 -4.17
C ASN A 220 -10.25 4.50 -5.14
N GLN A 221 -8.96 4.20 -5.09
CA GLN A 221 -8.29 3.23 -5.97
C GLN A 221 -8.36 1.80 -5.47
N LEU A 222 -8.80 1.58 -4.23
CA LEU A 222 -9.06 0.25 -3.67
C LEU A 222 -10.53 0.09 -3.32
N GLU A 223 -10.90 -1.14 -3.01
CA GLU A 223 -12.26 -1.55 -2.66
C GLU A 223 -12.69 -1.08 -1.25
N GLU A 224 -12.28 0.12 -0.85
CA GLU A 224 -12.73 0.71 0.41
C GLU A 224 -14.06 1.40 0.22
N VAL A 225 -14.95 1.24 1.19
CA VAL A 225 -16.22 1.96 1.21
C VAL A 225 -15.99 3.33 1.83
N ILE A 226 -16.25 4.37 1.04
CA ILE A 226 -16.14 5.76 1.49
C ILE A 226 -17.55 6.28 1.78
N LEU A 227 -17.73 6.84 2.95
CA LEU A 227 -18.94 7.53 3.37
C LEU A 227 -18.59 9.00 3.62
N PHE A 228 -19.14 9.89 2.80
CA PHE A 228 -19.04 11.33 3.00
C PHE A 228 -20.36 11.89 3.47
N ASP A 229 -20.36 12.51 4.65
CA ASP A 229 -21.48 13.35 5.08
C ASP A 229 -21.28 14.79 4.61
N GLN A 230 -20.03 15.27 4.67
CA GLN A 230 -19.70 16.65 4.34
C GLN A 230 -18.29 16.73 3.75
N LEU A 231 -18.09 17.61 2.77
CA LEU A 231 -16.80 17.97 2.22
C LEU A 231 -16.76 19.48 2.04
N GLU A 232 -15.81 20.14 2.67
CA GLU A 232 -15.61 21.57 2.60
C GLU A 232 -14.21 21.94 2.15
N LEU A 233 -14.08 22.99 1.34
CA LEU A 233 -12.83 23.65 1.06
C LEU A 233 -12.86 25.00 1.78
N VAL A 234 -12.04 25.13 2.81
CA VAL A 234 -11.97 26.34 3.63
C VAL A 234 -10.72 27.13 3.25
N ALA A 235 -10.90 28.38 2.85
CA ALA A 235 -9.80 29.32 2.69
C ALA A 235 -9.55 30.04 4.02
N VAL A 236 -8.29 30.06 4.45
CA VAL A 236 -7.90 30.74 5.69
C VAL A 236 -6.92 31.84 5.34
N ASP A 237 -7.36 33.10 5.47
CA ASP A 237 -6.53 34.27 5.28
C ASP A 237 -5.67 34.53 6.52
N HIS A 238 -4.40 34.83 6.30
CA HIS A 238 -3.45 35.13 7.36
C HIS A 238 -2.42 36.16 6.90
N PRO A 239 -1.76 36.88 7.82
CA PRO A 239 -0.65 37.76 7.47
C PRO A 239 0.49 37.00 6.77
N THR A 240 1.14 37.62 5.81
CA THR A 240 2.16 37.00 4.94
C THR A 240 3.38 36.43 5.68
N ASN A 241 3.61 36.89 6.88
CA ASN A 241 4.70 36.42 7.75
C ASN A 241 4.27 35.32 8.73
N TYR A 242 3.03 34.83 8.64
CA TYR A 242 2.54 33.70 9.42
C TYR A 242 2.24 32.52 8.52
N GLU A 243 2.42 31.33 9.07
CA GLU A 243 1.98 30.07 8.50
C GLU A 243 0.95 29.42 9.42
N ILE A 244 0.00 28.70 8.83
CA ILE A 244 -1.08 28.02 9.54
C ILE A 244 -0.87 26.51 9.46
N TYR A 245 -1.05 25.82 10.58
CA TYR A 245 -0.91 24.39 10.68
C TYR A 245 -2.14 23.78 11.35
N PRO A 246 -2.78 22.77 10.74
CA PRO A 246 -3.80 21.97 11.39
C PRO A 246 -3.15 21.07 12.44
N ASP A 247 -3.94 20.64 13.38
CA ASP A 247 -3.57 19.59 14.34
C ASP A 247 -4.31 18.31 13.99
N GLU A 248 -3.80 17.59 13.02
CA GLU A 248 -4.39 16.35 12.54
C GLU A 248 -3.84 15.17 13.33
N LYS A 249 -4.59 14.73 14.33
CA LYS A 249 -4.21 13.65 15.22
C LYS A 249 -5.34 12.68 15.45
N LEU A 250 -5.09 11.43 15.18
CA LEU A 250 -5.88 10.34 15.70
C LEU A 250 -5.53 10.12 17.18
N LEU A 251 -6.47 10.38 18.08
CA LEU A 251 -6.26 10.13 19.50
C LEU A 251 -6.69 8.71 19.88
N PRO A 252 -5.92 8.02 20.72
CA PRO A 252 -6.26 6.68 21.16
C PRO A 252 -7.37 6.67 22.24
N GLY A 253 -8.43 7.42 22.06
CA GLY A 253 -9.64 7.47 22.90
C GLY A 253 -9.96 8.84 23.51
N PRO A 254 -11.15 8.96 24.11
CA PRO A 254 -11.63 10.23 24.63
C PRO A 254 -10.73 10.80 25.76
N PRO A 255 -10.75 12.15 25.98
CA PRO A 255 -11.58 13.08 25.20
C PRO A 255 -10.99 13.34 23.82
N PHE A 256 -11.86 13.36 22.79
CA PHE A 256 -11.47 13.76 21.45
C PHE A 256 -11.12 15.24 21.46
N GLN A 257 -10.14 15.63 20.63
CA GLN A 257 -9.81 17.03 20.47
C GLN A 257 -10.70 17.64 19.39
N ASP A 258 -11.22 18.83 19.67
CA ASP A 258 -11.81 19.65 18.63
C ASP A 258 -10.71 20.05 17.62
N PHE A 259 -11.09 20.25 16.38
CA PHE A 259 -10.23 20.80 15.36
C PHE A 259 -9.57 22.11 15.82
N ARG A 260 -8.27 22.22 15.61
CA ARG A 260 -7.49 23.40 15.97
C ARG A 260 -6.55 23.80 14.84
N LEU A 261 -6.49 25.11 14.62
CA LEU A 261 -5.47 25.72 13.79
C LEU A 261 -4.46 26.44 14.67
N PHE A 262 -3.20 26.24 14.37
CA PHE A 262 -2.09 26.92 15.00
C PHE A 262 -1.36 27.80 14.00
N THR A 263 -0.86 28.92 14.46
CA THR A 263 -0.12 29.88 13.61
C THR A 263 1.26 30.10 14.20
N THR A 264 2.23 30.23 13.32
CA THR A 264 3.60 30.62 13.68
C THR A 264 4.20 31.55 12.62
N SER A 265 5.01 32.50 13.06
CA SER A 265 5.79 33.37 12.17
C SER A 265 7.28 33.00 12.16
N ASP A 266 7.70 32.07 13.00
CA ASP A 266 9.10 31.69 13.19
C ASP A 266 9.19 30.16 13.27
N LEU A 267 9.48 29.56 12.13
CA LEU A 267 9.67 28.10 12.03
C LEU A 267 11.18 27.80 12.05
N ARG A 268 11.62 27.06 13.06
CA ARG A 268 13.01 26.65 13.22
C ARG A 268 13.13 25.14 13.28
N LEU A 269 14.18 24.61 12.68
CA LEU A 269 14.56 23.21 12.89
C LEU A 269 15.19 23.04 14.26
N PRO A 270 15.16 21.83 14.83
CA PRO A 270 15.98 21.49 15.99
C PRO A 270 17.45 21.80 15.73
N VAL A 271 18.17 22.17 16.77
CA VAL A 271 19.64 22.38 16.71
C VAL A 271 20.33 21.03 16.54
N GLU A 272 19.83 20.02 17.23
CA GLU A 272 20.30 18.65 17.19
C GLU A 272 19.11 17.69 17.28
N ALA A 273 19.24 16.53 16.64
CA ALA A 273 18.29 15.43 16.75
C ALA A 273 19.03 14.09 16.81
N THR A 274 18.77 13.32 17.85
CA THR A 274 19.36 11.99 18.00
C THR A 274 18.28 10.93 18.23
N ASP A 275 18.59 9.70 17.85
CA ASP A 275 17.78 8.54 18.23
C ASP A 275 18.22 7.97 19.59
N GLY A 276 17.51 6.96 20.08
CA GLY A 276 17.81 6.29 21.33
C GLY A 276 19.17 5.58 21.39
N LEU A 277 19.88 5.47 20.28
CA LEU A 277 21.24 4.94 20.17
C LEU A 277 22.27 6.07 20.07
N GLY A 278 21.87 7.33 20.17
CA GLY A 278 22.73 8.49 20.05
C GLY A 278 23.18 8.81 18.63
N ARG A 279 22.55 8.26 17.60
CA ARG A 279 22.88 8.57 16.21
C ARG A 279 22.23 9.90 15.82
N ASN A 280 22.99 10.76 15.13
CA ASN A 280 22.44 11.99 14.58
C ASN A 280 21.46 11.67 13.45
N ILE A 281 20.21 12.07 13.61
CA ILE A 281 19.11 11.87 12.64
C ILE A 281 18.55 13.19 12.10
N LEU A 282 19.18 14.33 12.45
CA LEU A 282 18.73 15.63 11.96
C LEU A 282 18.68 15.72 10.42
N PRO A 283 19.65 15.14 9.66
CA PRO A 283 19.58 15.15 8.20
C PRO A 283 18.32 14.46 7.63
N GLU A 284 17.84 13.41 8.30
CA GLU A 284 16.66 12.66 7.85
C GLU A 284 15.34 13.34 8.23
N ILE A 285 15.31 14.07 9.36
CA ILE A 285 14.07 14.71 9.84
C ILE A 285 13.98 16.20 9.52
N GLY A 286 15.04 16.80 9.03
CA GLY A 286 15.10 18.24 8.73
C GLY A 286 14.43 18.65 7.42
N ARG A 287 13.90 17.72 6.63
CA ARG A 287 13.30 17.98 5.32
C ARG A 287 12.08 17.08 5.07
N ILE A 288 11.11 17.62 4.34
CA ILE A 288 9.96 16.84 3.85
C ILE A 288 10.35 16.26 2.48
N ASP A 289 11.10 15.18 2.47
CA ASP A 289 11.65 14.54 1.26
C ASP A 289 11.36 13.04 1.19
N ARG A 290 10.51 12.52 2.10
CA ARG A 290 10.19 11.10 2.26
C ARG A 290 11.37 10.24 2.73
N THR A 291 12.42 10.85 3.24
CA THR A 291 13.47 10.15 3.95
C THR A 291 13.11 10.11 5.42
N TYR A 292 13.17 8.93 6.00
CA TYR A 292 12.78 8.71 7.39
C TYR A 292 13.92 8.05 8.14
N PRO A 293 14.12 8.40 9.43
CA PRO A 293 15.10 7.71 10.24
C PRO A 293 14.78 6.23 10.35
N LYS A 294 15.74 5.38 10.09
CA LYS A 294 15.61 3.95 10.26
C LYS A 294 15.79 3.58 11.74
N LEU A 295 14.85 4.00 12.56
CA LEU A 295 14.90 3.84 14.01
C LEU A 295 14.69 2.40 14.47
N PHE A 296 14.18 1.55 13.57
CA PHE A 296 13.76 0.21 13.95
C PHE A 296 14.90 -0.78 13.86
N GLN A 297 15.44 -1.20 14.99
CA GLN A 297 16.15 -2.46 15.05
C GLN A 297 15.10 -3.58 15.06
N LYS A 298 15.08 -4.36 13.99
CA LYS A 298 14.37 -5.64 14.03
C LYS A 298 15.04 -6.50 15.10
N LEU A 299 14.27 -6.99 16.06
CA LEU A 299 14.77 -8.02 16.95
C LEU A 299 15.30 -9.20 16.12
N PRO A 300 16.36 -9.90 16.57
CA PRO A 300 16.95 -11.02 15.84
C PRO A 300 15.97 -12.18 15.58
N PHE A 301 14.86 -12.21 16.29
CA PHE A 301 13.73 -13.09 16.03
C PHE A 301 12.56 -12.27 15.50
N LYS A 302 11.68 -12.86 14.67
CA LYS A 302 10.42 -12.21 14.28
C LYS A 302 9.74 -11.70 15.55
N GLY A 303 9.69 -10.39 15.72
CA GLY A 303 9.16 -9.80 16.93
C GLY A 303 9.14 -8.28 16.83
N TYR A 304 8.80 -7.67 17.94
CA TYR A 304 8.58 -6.24 18.06
C TYR A 304 9.89 -5.52 18.19
N ALA A 305 9.91 -4.32 17.61
CA ALA A 305 10.99 -3.41 17.86
C ALA A 305 10.99 -2.97 19.33
N ASP A 306 12.18 -2.79 19.90
CA ASP A 306 12.37 -2.19 21.20
C ASP A 306 11.77 -0.76 21.21
N ARG A 307 11.67 -0.18 22.41
CA ARG A 307 11.30 1.22 22.60
C ARG A 307 12.14 2.11 21.68
N HIS A 308 11.47 2.96 20.89
CA HIS A 308 12.09 3.94 20.03
C HIS A 308 11.89 5.34 20.60
N GLU A 309 12.92 6.14 20.49
CA GLU A 309 12.86 7.53 20.93
C GLU A 309 13.61 8.43 19.94
N ILE A 310 13.10 9.64 19.82
CA ILE A 310 13.74 10.76 19.12
C ILE A 310 13.95 11.82 20.17
N ILE A 311 15.18 12.27 20.31
CA ILE A 311 15.58 13.34 21.23
C ILE A 311 15.90 14.55 20.38
N LEU A 312 15.22 15.66 20.65
CA LEU A 312 15.36 16.92 19.93
C LEU A 312 15.95 17.97 20.87
N ASP A 313 17.05 18.60 20.47
CA ASP A 313 17.50 19.86 21.04
C ASP A 313 16.84 20.99 20.26
N LEU A 314 15.95 21.73 20.91
CA LEU A 314 15.24 22.85 20.30
C LEU A 314 15.97 24.18 20.45
N GLY A 315 17.14 24.20 21.10
CA GLY A 315 17.86 25.39 21.43
C GLY A 315 17.10 26.28 22.43
N GLU A 316 17.31 27.60 22.33
CA GLU A 316 16.58 28.56 23.15
C GLU A 316 15.09 28.58 22.75
N THR A 317 14.22 28.30 23.70
CA THR A 317 12.77 28.29 23.54
C THR A 317 12.12 29.38 24.37
N SER A 318 10.99 29.89 23.91
CA SER A 318 10.14 30.80 24.68
C SER A 318 9.06 30.06 25.46
N ASP A 319 8.41 30.74 26.40
CA ASP A 319 7.26 30.23 27.15
C ASP A 319 6.09 29.77 26.23
N ARG A 320 6.09 30.21 24.98
CA ARG A 320 5.12 29.85 23.96
C ARG A 320 5.84 29.09 22.84
N ALA A 321 5.87 27.80 22.94
CA ALA A 321 6.49 26.94 21.94
C ALA A 321 5.47 25.94 21.36
N LEU A 322 5.58 25.74 20.05
CA LEU A 322 4.86 24.72 19.32
C LEU A 322 5.86 23.75 18.70
N LEU A 323 5.66 22.46 18.88
CA LEU A 323 6.37 21.44 18.12
C LEU A 323 5.49 21.05 16.94
N LEU A 324 5.96 21.31 15.72
CA LEU A 324 5.29 20.94 14.49
C LEU A 324 5.94 19.68 13.93
N LEU A 325 5.15 18.67 13.72
CA LEU A 325 5.59 17.39 13.19
C LEU A 325 4.85 17.13 11.87
N TYR A 326 5.59 16.87 10.81
CA TYR A 326 5.06 16.24 9.60
C TYR A 326 5.43 14.76 9.66
N ALA A 327 4.52 13.98 10.20
CA ALA A 327 4.84 12.63 10.63
C ALA A 327 3.73 11.64 10.31
N TRP A 328 4.07 10.38 10.34
CA TRP A 328 3.16 9.24 10.32
C TRP A 328 3.71 8.14 11.21
N ILE A 329 2.83 7.23 11.60
CA ILE A 329 3.25 5.99 12.23
C ILE A 329 3.08 4.89 11.21
N ASP A 330 4.19 4.32 10.78
CA ASP A 330 4.15 3.11 9.96
C ASP A 330 3.86 1.92 10.87
N TYR A 331 2.64 1.44 10.81
CA TYR A 331 2.35 0.09 11.22
C TYR A 331 2.78 -0.82 10.07
N ALA A 332 4.09 -0.98 9.90
CA ALA A 332 4.73 -1.69 8.78
C ALA A 332 4.15 -3.09 8.52
N ASP A 333 3.34 -3.56 9.44
CA ASP A 333 2.61 -4.80 9.32
C ASP A 333 1.38 -4.73 10.24
N SER A 334 0.19 -4.61 9.66
CA SER A 334 -1.06 -4.70 10.41
C SER A 334 -1.15 -6.01 11.22
N THR A 335 -0.41 -7.03 10.79
CA THR A 335 -0.26 -8.28 11.53
C THR A 335 0.60 -8.13 12.77
N SER A 336 1.51 -7.15 12.85
CA SER A 336 2.35 -6.96 14.03
C SER A 336 1.56 -6.48 15.24
N ASN A 337 0.56 -5.62 15.07
CA ASN A 337 -0.34 -5.22 16.14
C ASN A 337 -1.20 -6.38 16.63
N LEU A 338 -1.72 -7.18 15.69
CA LEU A 338 -2.49 -8.37 16.01
C LEU A 338 -1.63 -9.40 16.75
N ALA A 339 -0.42 -9.66 16.25
CA ALA A 339 0.51 -10.59 16.87
C ALA A 339 1.00 -10.08 18.25
N ALA A 340 1.21 -8.76 18.42
CA ALA A 340 1.53 -8.15 19.69
C ALA A 340 0.44 -8.41 20.75
N SER A 341 -0.81 -8.17 20.35
CA SER A 341 -1.96 -8.41 21.21
C SER A 341 -2.12 -9.89 21.56
N GLN A 342 -1.92 -10.79 20.60
CA GLN A 342 -1.95 -12.23 20.85
C GLN A 342 -0.83 -12.70 21.78
N ALA A 343 0.31 -12.02 21.77
CA ALA A 343 1.42 -12.24 22.69
C ALA A 343 1.24 -11.54 24.05
N GLY A 344 0.10 -10.88 24.27
CA GLY A 344 -0.22 -10.19 25.53
C GLY A 344 0.41 -8.80 25.66
N HIS A 345 1.01 -8.25 24.59
CA HIS A 345 1.52 -6.89 24.60
C HIS A 345 0.39 -5.88 24.36
N LYS A 346 0.44 -4.78 25.06
CA LYS A 346 -0.52 -3.66 24.87
C LYS A 346 0.09 -2.63 23.94
N LEU A 347 -0.72 -2.08 23.04
CA LEU A 347 -0.33 -0.91 22.27
C LEU A 347 -0.04 0.25 23.22
N VAL A 348 1.16 0.79 23.14
CA VAL A 348 1.57 1.99 23.87
C VAL A 348 1.60 3.15 22.88
N PRO A 349 0.66 4.11 22.98
CA PRO A 349 0.68 5.28 22.13
C PRO A 349 1.96 6.09 22.34
N PRO A 350 2.39 6.88 21.34
CA PRO A 350 3.47 7.83 21.51
C PRO A 350 3.22 8.73 22.73
N TYR A 351 4.27 9.09 23.43
CA TYR A 351 4.22 10.03 24.52
C TYR A 351 5.38 11.03 24.39
N LEU A 352 5.22 12.20 25.00
CA LEU A 352 6.22 13.25 24.98
C LEU A 352 6.81 13.48 26.36
N GLN A 353 8.13 13.56 26.40
CA GLN A 353 8.88 13.96 27.59
C GLN A 353 9.66 15.25 27.29
N VAL A 354 9.82 16.04 28.32
CA VAL A 354 10.73 17.19 28.31
C VAL A 354 11.76 17.02 29.41
N GLN A 355 12.95 17.57 29.21
CA GLN A 355 14.00 17.54 30.21
C GLN A 355 13.80 18.71 31.18
N ASP A 356 13.79 18.43 32.48
CA ASP A 356 13.70 19.46 33.51
C ASP A 356 15.09 20.10 33.78
N LYS A 357 15.11 21.13 34.64
CA LYS A 357 16.35 21.84 35.03
C LYS A 357 17.37 20.93 35.72
N GLN A 358 16.98 19.77 36.20
CA GLN A 358 17.85 18.76 36.80
C GLN A 358 18.25 17.65 35.82
N ASN A 359 18.04 17.86 34.51
CA ASN A 359 18.31 16.90 33.44
C ASN A 359 17.50 15.59 33.56
N ARG A 360 16.33 15.63 34.18
CA ARG A 360 15.45 14.46 34.30
C ARG A 360 14.35 14.54 33.24
N TRP A 361 14.05 13.42 32.59
CA TRP A 361 12.96 13.32 31.65
C TRP A 361 11.60 13.25 32.36
N VAL A 362 10.76 14.24 32.11
CA VAL A 362 9.41 14.35 32.68
C VAL A 362 8.37 14.17 31.59
N THR A 363 7.46 13.23 31.76
CA THR A 363 6.36 13.01 30.82
C THR A 363 5.34 14.12 30.91
N VAL A 364 5.26 14.96 29.87
CA VAL A 364 4.31 16.09 29.77
C VAL A 364 3.06 15.75 28.96
N ILE A 365 3.15 14.79 28.04
CA ILE A 365 2.02 14.22 27.31
C ILE A 365 2.10 12.71 27.42
N LYS A 366 1.16 12.10 28.10
CA LYS A 366 1.14 10.65 28.33
C LYS A 366 0.68 9.86 27.12
N ARG A 367 -0.17 10.45 26.29
CA ARG A 367 -0.75 9.84 25.09
C ARG A 367 -0.80 10.91 24.02
N MET A 368 0.16 10.86 23.12
CA MET A 368 0.21 11.74 21.95
C MET A 368 -0.55 11.07 20.82
N GLY A 369 -1.44 11.80 20.18
CA GLY A 369 -2.05 11.34 18.93
C GLY A 369 -1.02 11.24 17.82
N PHE A 370 -1.42 10.62 16.73
CA PHE A 370 -0.62 10.46 15.52
C PHE A 370 -1.53 10.54 14.29
N PRO A 371 -1.03 10.94 13.12
CA PRO A 371 -1.85 10.97 11.92
C PRO A 371 -2.14 9.55 11.43
N ALA A 372 -3.30 9.38 10.84
CA ALA A 372 -3.64 8.15 10.14
C ALA A 372 -3.23 8.24 8.66
N GLY A 373 -2.84 7.09 8.08
CA GLY A 373 -2.41 7.02 6.69
C GLY A 373 -1.05 7.66 6.44
N LEU A 374 -0.90 8.39 5.33
CA LEU A 374 0.35 9.07 4.97
C LEU A 374 0.65 10.25 5.90
N PRO A 375 1.91 10.78 5.89
CA PRO A 375 2.30 11.87 6.78
C PRO A 375 1.38 13.07 6.67
N LYS A 376 1.01 13.60 7.82
CA LYS A 376 0.22 14.83 7.99
C LYS A 376 0.85 15.73 9.04
N TRP A 377 0.39 16.95 9.09
CA TRP A 377 0.81 17.91 10.10
C TRP A 377 0.16 17.62 11.44
N MET A 378 0.98 17.49 12.45
CA MET A 378 0.56 17.46 13.85
C MET A 378 1.19 18.63 14.58
N THR A 379 0.43 19.25 15.46
CA THR A 379 0.92 20.34 16.30
C THR A 379 0.85 19.94 17.77
N VAL A 380 1.97 20.03 18.45
CA VAL A 380 2.05 19.79 19.88
C VAL A 380 2.30 21.12 20.58
N ASN A 381 1.35 21.57 21.37
CA ASN A 381 1.51 22.78 22.14
C ASN A 381 2.38 22.50 23.38
N LEU A 382 3.56 23.06 23.40
CA LEU A 382 4.54 22.95 24.49
C LEU A 382 4.54 24.19 25.40
N SER A 383 3.68 25.16 25.14
CA SER A 383 3.61 26.39 25.94
C SER A 383 3.42 26.08 27.43
N ASN A 384 4.21 26.73 28.26
CA ASN A 384 4.23 26.55 29.72
C ASN A 384 4.59 25.12 30.20
N ARG A 385 5.21 24.28 29.35
CA ARG A 385 5.57 22.90 29.70
C ARG A 385 7.07 22.72 29.97
N PHE A 386 7.91 23.60 29.45
CA PHE A 386 9.37 23.54 29.62
C PHE A 386 9.88 24.29 30.84
N LEU A 387 9.09 25.21 31.37
CA LEU A 387 9.57 26.27 32.25
C LEU A 387 8.84 26.34 33.55
N SER A 388 8.36 25.21 34.04
CA SER A 388 7.99 25.19 35.47
C SER A 388 9.29 25.42 36.27
N ASP A 389 9.33 26.53 36.93
CA ASP A 389 10.36 26.86 37.92
C ASP A 389 10.55 25.76 38.95
#